data_767213549febf676085c8a9ef4bab874
#
_entry.id   767213549febf676085c8a9ef4bab874
#
_cell.length_a   1.000
_cell.length_b   1.000
_cell.length_c   1.000
_cell.angle_alpha   90.00
_cell.angle_beta   90.00
_cell.angle_gamma   90.00
#
_symmetry.space_group_name_H-M   'P 1'
#
loop_
_entity.id
_entity.type
_entity.pdbx_description
1 polymer ?
#
loop_
_entity_poly.entity_id
_entity_poly.type
_entity_poly.pdbx_seq_one_letter_code
_entity_poly.pdbx_strand_id
1 'polypeptide(L)'
;MTATHWRVVLLEDDTNTRTFFEACVTAHPMLALTASFATLTEARTWFETNTADVLLTDLSLPDGHGLSLIRDVAQRHPACEILVVSVFGDEESVLACVEAGAVGYIHKDSRPADVAQVILDVKHGASPISPMIARRLLERLRQAAARPAVPVAPDSHGVLTGRESEVLELVARGYAYAEIARLQGISMHTVQSHIKHLYAKLAVHSRSEAVFEASRMGLLGSLRA
;
A
#
# COMPACT_ATOMS: atom_id res chain seq x y z
N MET A 1 12.76 17.84 -33.65
CA MET A 1 12.65 16.75 -32.65
C MET A 1 11.87 17.33 -31.48
N THR A 2 10.63 16.93 -31.29
CA THR A 2 9.83 17.34 -30.16
C THR A 2 10.45 16.73 -28.90
N ALA A 3 10.91 17.59 -28.00
CA ALA A 3 11.43 17.13 -26.71
C ALA A 3 10.29 16.34 -25.98
N THR A 4 10.54 15.09 -25.68
CA THR A 4 9.59 14.27 -24.93
C THR A 4 9.57 14.78 -23.50
N HIS A 5 8.47 15.40 -23.10
CA HIS A 5 8.26 15.83 -21.74
C HIS A 5 7.58 14.70 -20.96
N TRP A 6 8.14 14.34 -19.81
CA TRP A 6 7.50 13.36 -18.91
C TRP A 6 6.32 14.02 -18.18
N ARG A 7 5.14 13.42 -18.32
CA ARG A 7 3.90 13.90 -17.71
C ARG A 7 3.87 13.51 -16.24
N VAL A 8 3.89 14.51 -15.38
CA VAL A 8 3.90 14.34 -13.92
C VAL A 8 2.54 14.71 -13.35
N VAL A 9 2.01 13.87 -12.48
CA VAL A 9 0.83 14.13 -11.65
C VAL A 9 1.27 14.22 -10.20
N LEU A 10 0.73 15.17 -9.47
CA LEU A 10 1.02 15.41 -8.06
C LEU A 10 -0.24 15.22 -7.21
N LEU A 11 -0.11 14.52 -6.09
CA LEU A 11 -1.12 14.40 -5.05
C LEU A 11 -0.52 14.78 -3.68
N GLU A 12 -0.94 15.92 -3.13
CA GLU A 12 -0.43 16.49 -1.89
C GLU A 12 -1.51 17.43 -1.31
N ASP A 13 -1.92 17.23 -0.07
CA ASP A 13 -2.97 18.05 0.55
C ASP A 13 -2.45 19.39 1.10
N ASP A 14 -1.23 19.43 1.64
CA ASP A 14 -0.64 20.67 2.11
C ASP A 14 -0.34 21.62 0.95
N THR A 15 -0.97 22.77 0.96
CA THR A 15 -0.88 23.76 -0.12
C THR A 15 0.55 24.27 -0.35
N ASN A 16 1.36 24.46 0.70
CA ASN A 16 2.72 24.96 0.56
C ASN A 16 3.62 23.90 -0.07
N THR A 17 3.54 22.67 0.41
CA THR A 17 4.27 21.52 -0.12
C THR A 17 3.86 21.25 -1.56
N ARG A 18 2.57 21.30 -1.86
CA ARG A 18 2.06 21.12 -3.22
C ARG A 18 2.63 22.16 -4.18
N THR A 19 2.52 23.45 -3.81
CA THR A 19 3.08 24.57 -4.61
C THR A 19 4.59 24.41 -4.83
N PHE A 20 5.33 23.97 -3.81
CA PHE A 20 6.74 23.72 -3.91
C PHE A 20 7.04 22.63 -4.95
N PHE A 21 6.38 21.47 -4.92
CA PHE A 21 6.60 20.40 -5.89
C PHE A 21 6.12 20.76 -7.28
N GLU A 22 5.02 21.50 -7.42
CA GLU A 22 4.56 22.05 -8.70
C GLU A 22 5.64 22.94 -9.34
N ALA A 23 6.25 23.84 -8.56
CA ALA A 23 7.33 24.68 -9.02
C ALA A 23 8.57 23.85 -9.42
N CYS A 24 8.95 22.83 -8.64
CA CYS A 24 10.07 21.94 -8.97
C CYS A 24 9.88 21.23 -10.32
N VAL A 25 8.68 20.71 -10.57
CA VAL A 25 8.34 20.02 -11.82
C VAL A 25 8.32 21.02 -12.99
N THR A 26 7.66 22.17 -12.82
CA THR A 26 7.46 23.15 -13.89
C THR A 26 8.77 23.86 -14.29
N ALA A 27 9.72 23.98 -13.36
CA ALA A 27 11.01 24.61 -13.63
C ALA A 27 11.93 23.75 -14.53
N HIS A 28 11.68 22.46 -14.67
CA HIS A 28 12.56 21.58 -15.44
C HIS A 28 12.04 21.35 -16.87
N PRO A 29 12.87 21.61 -17.93
CA PRO A 29 12.41 21.60 -19.32
C PRO A 29 11.98 20.24 -19.87
N MET A 30 12.30 19.13 -19.19
CA MET A 30 11.89 17.78 -19.59
C MET A 30 10.69 17.24 -18.81
N LEU A 31 10.14 18.01 -17.88
CA LEU A 31 8.98 17.63 -17.08
C LEU A 31 7.77 18.50 -17.42
N ALA A 32 6.60 17.93 -17.39
CA ALA A 32 5.34 18.64 -17.60
C ALA A 32 4.34 18.27 -16.49
N LEU A 33 4.01 19.23 -15.64
CA LEU A 33 2.94 19.04 -14.67
C LEU A 33 1.61 18.93 -15.42
N THR A 34 1.00 17.76 -15.39
CA THR A 34 -0.24 17.48 -16.11
C THR A 34 -1.47 17.72 -15.24
N ALA A 35 -1.37 17.38 -13.96
CA ALA A 35 -2.43 17.62 -12.98
C ALA A 35 -1.84 17.66 -11.56
N SER A 36 -2.55 18.34 -10.67
CA SER A 36 -2.21 18.43 -9.25
C SER A 36 -3.49 18.40 -8.42
N PHE A 37 -3.51 17.57 -7.37
CA PHE A 37 -4.69 17.29 -6.56
C PHE A 37 -4.39 17.44 -5.08
N ALA A 38 -5.43 17.80 -4.31
CA ALA A 38 -5.37 17.86 -2.87
C ALA A 38 -5.98 16.63 -2.19
N THR A 39 -6.75 15.84 -2.92
CA THR A 39 -7.50 14.71 -2.38
C THR A 39 -7.30 13.43 -3.21
N LEU A 40 -7.38 12.30 -2.51
CA LEU A 40 -7.31 10.97 -3.12
C LEU A 40 -8.43 10.75 -4.13
N THR A 41 -9.63 11.25 -3.81
CA THR A 41 -10.83 11.11 -4.65
C THR A 41 -10.64 11.80 -6.00
N GLU A 42 -10.12 13.03 -6.01
CA GLU A 42 -9.83 13.78 -7.25
C GLU A 42 -8.80 13.06 -8.11
N ALA A 43 -7.71 12.61 -7.51
CA ALA A 43 -6.64 11.90 -8.21
C ALA A 43 -7.18 10.58 -8.82
N ARG A 44 -7.96 9.79 -8.08
CA ARG A 44 -8.59 8.56 -8.60
C ARG A 44 -9.48 8.82 -9.78
N THR A 45 -10.39 9.79 -9.68
CA THR A 45 -11.29 10.17 -10.76
C THR A 45 -10.52 10.57 -12.01
N TRP A 46 -9.43 11.30 -11.86
CA TRP A 46 -8.59 11.68 -12.98
C TRP A 46 -7.94 10.46 -13.65
N PHE A 47 -7.40 9.50 -12.89
CA PHE A 47 -6.78 8.29 -13.42
C PHE A 47 -7.76 7.30 -14.07
N GLU A 48 -9.08 7.49 -13.94
CA GLU A 48 -10.07 6.67 -14.65
C GLU A 48 -10.02 6.91 -16.17
N THR A 49 -9.67 8.11 -16.60
CA THR A 49 -9.72 8.51 -18.02
C THR A 49 -8.40 9.05 -18.56
N ASN A 50 -7.39 9.23 -17.69
CA ASN A 50 -6.10 9.83 -18.04
C ASN A 50 -4.94 8.93 -17.66
N THR A 51 -3.76 9.22 -18.20
CA THR A 51 -2.51 8.54 -17.89
C THR A 51 -1.39 9.53 -17.61
N ALA A 52 -0.46 9.15 -16.75
CA ALA A 52 0.74 9.90 -16.44
C ALA A 52 1.98 9.02 -16.62
N ASP A 53 3.15 9.65 -16.74
CA ASP A 53 4.43 8.95 -16.80
C ASP A 53 5.05 8.83 -15.40
N VAL A 54 4.69 9.75 -14.48
CA VAL A 54 5.11 9.76 -13.08
C VAL A 54 3.97 10.26 -12.19
N LEU A 55 3.73 9.57 -11.09
CA LEU A 55 2.88 10.02 -9.99
C LEU A 55 3.77 10.36 -8.79
N LEU A 56 3.70 11.61 -8.31
CA LEU A 56 4.20 12.01 -7.00
C LEU A 56 3.02 11.98 -6.02
N THR A 57 3.10 11.22 -4.95
CA THR A 57 1.98 11.10 -4.00
C THR A 57 2.41 11.17 -2.56
N ASP A 58 1.73 12.00 -1.78
CA ASP A 58 1.74 11.86 -0.32
C ASP A 58 0.94 10.63 0.10
N LEU A 59 1.20 10.16 1.32
CA LEU A 59 0.51 9.05 1.95
C LEU A 59 -0.61 9.50 2.88
N SER A 60 -0.45 10.65 3.52
CA SER A 60 -1.38 11.16 4.55
C SER A 60 -2.30 12.20 3.93
N LEU A 61 -3.45 11.77 3.44
CA LEU A 61 -4.42 12.62 2.78
C LEU A 61 -5.71 12.74 3.61
N PRO A 62 -6.46 13.85 3.50
CA PRO A 62 -7.64 14.10 4.33
C PRO A 62 -8.78 13.10 4.10
N ASP A 63 -8.85 12.49 2.91
CA ASP A 63 -9.90 11.55 2.51
C ASP A 63 -9.41 10.10 2.37
N GLY A 64 -8.18 9.80 2.85
CA GLY A 64 -7.69 8.43 2.84
C GLY A 64 -6.17 8.30 2.82
N HIS A 65 -5.69 7.08 2.67
CA HIS A 65 -4.26 6.80 2.64
C HIS A 65 -3.79 6.56 1.20
N GLY A 66 -2.74 7.27 0.77
CA GLY A 66 -2.18 7.23 -0.58
C GLY A 66 -1.78 5.83 -1.07
N LEU A 67 -1.49 4.90 -0.14
CA LEU A 67 -1.16 3.51 -0.46
C LEU A 67 -2.21 2.82 -1.34
N SER A 68 -3.48 3.18 -1.18
CA SER A 68 -4.56 2.63 -2.00
C SER A 68 -4.49 3.09 -3.45
N LEU A 69 -4.14 4.37 -3.68
CA LEU A 69 -3.92 4.90 -5.03
C LEU A 69 -2.68 4.28 -5.67
N ILE A 70 -1.59 4.10 -4.91
CA ILE A 70 -0.38 3.44 -5.40
C ILE A 70 -0.71 2.07 -6.00
N ARG A 71 -1.48 1.24 -5.28
CA ARG A 71 -1.92 -0.09 -5.78
C ARG A 71 -2.77 0.01 -7.03
N ASP A 72 -3.75 0.91 -7.02
CA ASP A 72 -4.67 1.09 -8.14
C ASP A 72 -3.92 1.54 -9.41
N VAL A 73 -2.98 2.50 -9.27
CA VAL A 73 -2.18 3.02 -10.38
C VAL A 73 -1.17 1.98 -10.86
N ALA A 74 -0.46 1.31 -9.97
CA ALA A 74 0.50 0.26 -10.35
C ALA A 74 -0.15 -0.89 -11.13
N GLN A 75 -1.39 -1.25 -10.80
CA GLN A 75 -2.13 -2.31 -11.49
C GLN A 75 -2.70 -1.85 -12.84
N ARG A 76 -3.29 -0.66 -12.91
CA ARG A 76 -4.02 -0.19 -14.09
C ARG A 76 -3.14 0.61 -15.05
N HIS A 77 -2.07 1.20 -14.58
CA HIS A 77 -1.14 2.05 -15.33
C HIS A 77 0.32 1.61 -15.13
N PRO A 78 0.71 0.39 -15.54
CA PRO A 78 2.04 -0.18 -15.23
C PRO A 78 3.21 0.60 -15.85
N ALA A 79 2.97 1.52 -16.77
CA ALA A 79 3.96 2.42 -17.33
C ALA A 79 4.17 3.71 -16.51
N CYS A 80 3.32 3.95 -15.49
CA CYS A 80 3.42 5.10 -14.60
C CYS A 80 4.34 4.76 -13.43
N GLU A 81 5.46 5.46 -13.32
CA GLU A 81 6.36 5.34 -12.18
C GLU A 81 5.79 6.09 -10.98
N ILE A 82 5.83 5.48 -9.81
CA ILE A 82 5.21 6.05 -8.62
C ILE A 82 6.30 6.39 -7.60
N LEU A 83 6.38 7.67 -7.24
CA LEU A 83 7.27 8.20 -6.21
C LEU A 83 6.45 8.69 -5.01
N VAL A 84 6.79 8.22 -3.83
CA VAL A 84 6.16 8.66 -2.59
C VAL A 84 6.86 9.93 -2.11
N VAL A 85 6.08 10.92 -1.70
CA VAL A 85 6.57 12.16 -1.08
C VAL A 85 6.30 12.09 0.41
N SER A 86 7.33 12.20 1.27
CA SER A 86 7.17 12.03 2.72
C SER A 86 8.13 12.90 3.52
N VAL A 87 7.71 13.31 4.72
CA VAL A 87 8.57 14.06 5.68
C VAL A 87 9.57 13.13 6.38
N PHE A 88 9.08 11.99 6.87
CA PHE A 88 9.85 10.88 7.44
C PHE A 88 9.07 9.61 7.15
N GLY A 89 9.61 8.77 6.28
CA GLY A 89 9.07 7.43 6.16
C GLY A 89 9.43 6.65 7.42
N ASP A 90 8.45 6.25 8.24
CA ASP A 90 8.70 5.06 8.99
C ASP A 90 8.99 3.95 7.96
N GLU A 91 10.02 3.18 8.24
CA GLU A 91 10.53 2.19 7.28
C GLU A 91 9.44 1.18 6.86
N GLU A 92 8.44 0.93 7.71
CA GLU A 92 7.33 0.01 7.40
C GLU A 92 6.37 0.61 6.38
N SER A 93 6.06 1.91 6.48
CA SER A 93 5.22 2.61 5.50
C SER A 93 5.90 2.69 4.13
N VAL A 94 7.20 3.02 4.08
CA VAL A 94 7.96 3.04 2.82
C VAL A 94 8.01 1.65 2.20
N LEU A 95 8.26 0.61 3.00
CA LEU A 95 8.29 -0.76 2.52
C LEU A 95 6.92 -1.22 1.97
N ALA A 96 5.82 -0.86 2.65
CA ALA A 96 4.47 -1.13 2.16
C ALA A 96 4.17 -0.42 0.83
N CYS A 97 4.72 0.78 0.61
CA CYS A 97 4.58 1.51 -0.64
C CYS A 97 5.35 0.84 -1.78
N VAL A 98 6.57 0.36 -1.53
CA VAL A 98 7.35 -0.40 -2.53
C VAL A 98 6.65 -1.71 -2.87
N GLU A 99 6.13 -2.44 -1.89
CA GLU A 99 5.32 -3.64 -2.11
C GLU A 99 4.02 -3.36 -2.88
N ALA A 100 3.49 -2.15 -2.77
CA ALA A 100 2.30 -1.71 -3.50
C ALA A 100 2.59 -1.27 -4.94
N GLY A 101 3.88 -1.07 -5.31
CA GLY A 101 4.32 -0.69 -6.64
C GLY A 101 5.01 0.66 -6.75
N ALA A 102 5.30 1.34 -5.64
CA ALA A 102 6.14 2.54 -5.68
C ALA A 102 7.59 2.16 -6.00
N VAL A 103 8.24 2.95 -6.87
CA VAL A 103 9.63 2.71 -7.29
C VAL A 103 10.65 3.45 -6.43
N GLY A 104 10.21 4.39 -5.61
CA GLY A 104 11.09 5.14 -4.73
C GLY A 104 10.33 6.19 -3.89
N TYR A 105 11.10 7.02 -3.20
CA TYR A 105 10.53 8.11 -2.42
C TYR A 105 11.38 9.39 -2.53
N ILE A 106 10.74 10.54 -2.29
CA ILE A 106 11.35 11.86 -2.20
C ILE A 106 11.03 12.43 -0.83
N HIS A 107 12.06 12.98 -0.15
CA HIS A 107 11.85 13.68 1.11
C HIS A 107 11.24 15.06 0.86
N LYS A 108 10.24 15.46 1.66
CA LYS A 108 9.57 16.78 1.51
C LYS A 108 10.53 17.96 1.67
N ASP A 109 11.64 17.80 2.41
CA ASP A 109 12.70 18.82 2.56
C ASP A 109 13.79 18.75 1.46
N SER A 110 13.57 17.97 0.39
CA SER A 110 14.53 17.91 -0.73
C SER A 110 14.65 19.25 -1.45
N ARG A 111 15.84 19.54 -1.99
CA ARG A 111 16.03 20.75 -2.78
C ARG A 111 15.32 20.64 -4.13
N PRO A 112 14.85 21.76 -4.73
CA PRO A 112 14.12 21.72 -6.01
C PRO A 112 14.85 20.98 -7.13
N ALA A 113 16.16 21.21 -7.26
CA ALA A 113 16.97 20.54 -8.29
C ALA A 113 17.06 19.02 -8.06
N ASP A 114 17.08 18.57 -6.80
CA ASP A 114 17.16 17.15 -6.46
C ASP A 114 15.81 16.45 -6.77
N VAL A 115 14.67 17.13 -6.56
CA VAL A 115 13.33 16.62 -6.91
C VAL A 115 13.24 16.31 -8.41
N ALA A 116 13.58 17.27 -9.27
CA ALA A 116 13.54 17.07 -10.71
C ALA A 116 14.50 15.96 -11.15
N GLN A 117 15.71 15.92 -10.57
CA GLN A 117 16.70 14.90 -10.90
C GLN A 117 16.21 13.49 -10.52
N VAL A 118 15.64 13.32 -9.34
CA VAL A 118 15.07 12.02 -8.89
C VAL A 118 13.98 11.53 -9.86
N ILE A 119 13.10 12.42 -10.32
CA ILE A 119 12.05 12.07 -11.29
C ILE A 119 12.69 11.57 -12.61
N LEU A 120 13.71 12.26 -13.10
CA LEU A 120 14.42 11.86 -14.33
C LEU A 120 15.18 10.55 -14.16
N ASP A 121 15.86 10.36 -13.03
CA ASP A 121 16.60 9.14 -12.74
C ASP A 121 15.67 7.93 -12.73
N VAL A 122 14.47 8.07 -12.15
CA VAL A 122 13.43 7.02 -12.16
C VAL A 122 12.99 6.71 -13.59
N LYS A 123 12.79 7.71 -14.44
CA LYS A 123 12.48 7.49 -15.87
C LYS A 123 13.60 6.82 -16.64
N HIS A 124 14.82 6.85 -16.12
CA HIS A 124 15.98 6.11 -16.65
C HIS A 124 16.22 4.76 -15.94
N GLY A 125 15.27 4.30 -15.12
CA GLY A 125 15.30 2.99 -14.48
C GLY A 125 15.97 2.95 -13.10
N ALA A 126 16.26 4.11 -12.50
CA ALA A 126 16.71 4.15 -11.11
C ALA A 126 15.55 3.90 -10.13
N SER A 127 15.90 3.38 -8.95
CA SER A 127 14.96 3.21 -7.83
C SER A 127 15.57 3.87 -6.59
N PRO A 128 15.19 5.12 -6.29
CA PRO A 128 15.75 5.88 -5.17
C PRO A 128 15.15 5.40 -3.85
N ILE A 129 15.67 4.30 -3.34
CA ILE A 129 15.35 3.75 -2.02
C ILE A 129 16.62 3.72 -1.17
N SER A 130 16.47 3.89 0.16
CA SER A 130 17.62 3.81 1.05
C SER A 130 18.18 2.39 1.09
N PRO A 131 19.50 2.20 1.35
CA PRO A 131 20.09 0.87 1.51
C PRO A 131 19.39 0.04 2.59
N MET A 132 18.88 0.67 3.62
CA MET A 132 18.14 0.02 4.71
C MET A 132 16.79 -0.53 4.23
N ILE A 133 16.03 0.24 3.47
CA ILE A 133 14.78 -0.22 2.85
C ILE A 133 15.05 -1.37 1.87
N ALA A 134 16.09 -1.23 1.03
CA ALA A 134 16.48 -2.28 0.09
C ALA A 134 16.83 -3.60 0.83
N ARG A 135 17.57 -3.51 1.95
CA ARG A 135 17.90 -4.67 2.77
C ARG A 135 16.66 -5.35 3.34
N ARG A 136 15.71 -4.58 3.90
CA ARG A 136 14.45 -5.13 4.44
C ARG A 136 13.59 -5.76 3.37
N LEU A 137 13.53 -5.16 2.20
CA LEU A 137 12.82 -5.75 1.05
C LEU A 137 13.41 -7.11 0.68
N LEU A 138 14.75 -7.20 0.61
CA LEU A 138 15.45 -8.47 0.35
C LEU A 138 15.22 -9.51 1.46
N GLU A 139 15.19 -9.10 2.72
CA GLU A 139 14.88 -9.98 3.84
C GLU A 139 13.45 -10.54 3.74
N ARG A 140 12.45 -9.70 3.40
CA ARG A 140 11.05 -10.14 3.17
C ARG A 140 10.95 -11.08 1.97
N LEU A 141 11.61 -10.78 0.86
CA LEU A 141 11.64 -11.66 -0.30
C LEU A 141 12.26 -13.02 0.01
N ARG A 142 13.37 -13.05 0.78
CA ARG A 142 13.99 -14.30 1.24
C ARG A 142 13.04 -15.08 2.16
N GLN A 143 12.35 -14.42 3.07
CA GLN A 143 11.37 -15.07 3.95
C GLN A 143 10.16 -15.61 3.16
N ALA A 144 9.70 -14.90 2.16
CA ALA A 144 8.65 -15.35 1.25
C ALA A 144 9.12 -16.56 0.40
N ALA A 145 10.37 -16.53 -0.08
CA ALA A 145 10.97 -17.64 -0.84
C ALA A 145 11.36 -18.84 0.05
N ALA A 146 11.72 -18.60 1.32
CA ALA A 146 12.05 -19.65 2.28
C ALA A 146 10.82 -20.30 2.95
N ARG A 147 9.62 -19.74 2.76
CA ARG A 147 8.40 -20.49 3.05
C ARG A 147 8.37 -21.66 2.08
N PRO A 148 8.45 -22.93 2.57
CA PRO A 148 8.16 -24.05 1.70
C PRO A 148 6.80 -23.73 1.06
N ALA A 149 6.71 -23.85 -0.25
CA ALA A 149 5.43 -23.87 -0.91
C ALA A 149 4.63 -24.96 -0.21
N VAL A 150 3.77 -24.59 0.73
CA VAL A 150 2.71 -25.48 1.12
C VAL A 150 2.00 -25.72 -0.20
N PRO A 151 1.90 -26.98 -0.69
CA PRO A 151 1.18 -27.24 -1.90
C PRO A 151 -0.17 -26.59 -1.72
N VAL A 152 -0.45 -25.54 -2.50
CA VAL A 152 -1.80 -25.03 -2.65
C VAL A 152 -2.49 -26.19 -3.35
N ALA A 153 -3.19 -27.00 -2.55
CA ALA A 153 -4.16 -27.92 -3.12
C ALA A 153 -5.12 -27.04 -3.93
N PRO A 154 -5.30 -27.33 -5.23
CA PRO A 154 -6.26 -26.60 -6.01
C PRO A 154 -7.63 -26.83 -5.36
N ASP A 155 -8.36 -25.74 -5.19
CA ASP A 155 -9.76 -25.70 -4.77
C ASP A 155 -10.07 -26.05 -3.30
N SER A 156 -9.91 -25.04 -2.42
CA SER A 156 -10.76 -24.94 -1.25
C SER A 156 -11.19 -23.48 -1.02
N HIS A 157 -12.02 -22.98 -1.91
CA HIS A 157 -12.87 -21.84 -1.57
C HIS A 157 -13.74 -22.25 -0.37
N GLY A 158 -13.44 -21.71 0.80
CA GLY A 158 -14.35 -21.78 1.93
C GLY A 158 -13.89 -22.50 3.19
N VAL A 159 -12.68 -23.06 3.28
CA VAL A 159 -12.23 -23.71 4.53
C VAL A 159 -11.12 -22.87 5.19
N LEU A 160 -11.41 -22.39 6.41
CA LEU A 160 -10.42 -21.72 7.25
C LEU A 160 -9.35 -22.74 7.70
N THR A 161 -8.11 -22.29 7.82
CA THR A 161 -7.07 -23.11 8.48
C THR A 161 -7.38 -23.25 9.97
N GLY A 162 -6.83 -24.27 10.64
CA GLY A 162 -7.04 -24.48 12.07
C GLY A 162 -6.74 -23.22 12.90
N ARG A 163 -5.68 -22.48 12.56
CA ARG A 163 -5.32 -21.21 13.23
C ARG A 163 -6.29 -20.07 12.94
N GLU A 164 -6.80 -19.96 11.74
CA GLU A 164 -7.84 -18.99 11.40
C GLU A 164 -9.15 -19.30 12.10
N SER A 165 -9.52 -20.58 12.26
CA SER A 165 -10.69 -21.02 13.01
C SER A 165 -10.57 -20.69 14.49
N GLU A 166 -9.44 -20.98 15.12
CA GLU A 166 -9.16 -20.63 16.53
C GLU A 166 -9.26 -19.11 16.76
N VAL A 167 -8.69 -18.31 15.87
CA VAL A 167 -8.76 -16.84 15.94
C VAL A 167 -10.21 -16.38 15.75
N LEU A 168 -10.95 -16.95 14.80
CA LEU A 168 -12.35 -16.64 14.55
C LEU A 168 -13.24 -16.92 15.78
N GLU A 169 -13.03 -18.04 16.45
CA GLU A 169 -13.77 -18.36 17.68
C GLU A 169 -13.52 -17.33 18.79
N LEU A 170 -12.28 -16.90 18.99
CA LEU A 170 -11.96 -15.88 19.99
C LEU A 170 -12.53 -14.50 19.59
N VAL A 171 -12.52 -14.17 18.32
CA VAL A 171 -13.19 -12.99 17.77
C VAL A 171 -14.70 -13.05 18.05
N ALA A 172 -15.34 -14.17 17.80
CA ALA A 172 -16.77 -14.37 18.04
C ALA A 172 -17.15 -14.26 19.52
N ARG A 173 -16.26 -14.70 20.42
CA ARG A 173 -16.41 -14.55 21.88
C ARG A 173 -16.17 -13.14 22.40
N GLY A 174 -15.77 -12.19 21.58
CA GLY A 174 -15.62 -10.79 21.98
C GLY A 174 -14.21 -10.36 22.38
N TYR A 175 -13.19 -11.24 22.36
CA TYR A 175 -11.83 -10.90 22.75
C TYR A 175 -11.19 -9.84 21.86
N ALA A 176 -10.48 -8.88 22.47
CA ALA A 176 -9.68 -7.92 21.73
C ALA A 176 -8.44 -8.60 21.11
N TYR A 177 -7.90 -8.06 20.03
CA TYR A 177 -6.74 -8.67 19.32
C TYR A 177 -5.50 -8.82 20.23
N ALA A 178 -5.30 -7.90 21.16
CA ALA A 178 -4.22 -8.00 22.16
C ALA A 178 -4.44 -9.16 23.15
N GLU A 179 -5.68 -9.49 23.47
CA GLU A 179 -6.03 -10.62 24.32
C GLU A 179 -5.88 -11.94 23.56
N ILE A 180 -6.27 -11.97 22.29
CA ILE A 180 -6.08 -13.12 21.41
C ILE A 180 -4.57 -13.42 21.27
N ALA A 181 -3.74 -12.41 21.09
CA ALA A 181 -2.29 -12.56 21.01
C ALA A 181 -1.72 -13.23 22.27
N ARG A 182 -2.16 -12.78 23.44
CA ARG A 182 -1.76 -13.38 24.75
C ARG A 182 -2.26 -14.82 24.91
N LEU A 183 -3.51 -15.09 24.58
CA LEU A 183 -4.11 -16.42 24.70
C LEU A 183 -3.47 -17.45 23.77
N GLN A 184 -3.09 -17.01 22.57
CA GLN A 184 -2.50 -17.88 21.55
C GLN A 184 -0.94 -17.95 21.64
N GLY A 185 -0.29 -17.15 22.49
CA GLY A 185 1.17 -17.09 22.62
C GLY A 185 1.87 -16.56 21.36
N ILE A 186 1.22 -15.67 20.61
CA ILE A 186 1.73 -15.10 19.34
C ILE A 186 1.76 -13.58 19.41
N SER A 187 2.45 -12.94 18.46
CA SER A 187 2.49 -11.49 18.40
C SER A 187 1.15 -10.89 17.94
N MET A 188 0.88 -9.63 18.32
CA MET A 188 -0.30 -8.90 17.86
C MET A 188 -0.34 -8.77 16.34
N HIS A 189 0.83 -8.60 15.72
CA HIS A 189 0.99 -8.57 14.26
C HIS A 189 0.56 -9.89 13.60
N THR A 190 0.90 -11.03 14.24
CA THR A 190 0.48 -12.35 13.76
C THR A 190 -1.04 -12.51 13.83
N VAL A 191 -1.69 -12.02 14.90
CA VAL A 191 -3.17 -12.02 15.00
C VAL A 191 -3.78 -11.18 13.89
N GLN A 192 -3.28 -9.96 13.66
CA GLN A 192 -3.76 -9.10 12.58
C GLN A 192 -3.61 -9.75 11.19
N SER A 193 -2.52 -10.47 10.95
CA SER A 193 -2.32 -11.23 9.72
C SER A 193 -3.37 -12.34 9.56
N HIS A 194 -3.66 -13.12 10.62
CA HIS A 194 -4.72 -14.13 10.60
C HIS A 194 -6.10 -13.52 10.34
N ILE A 195 -6.42 -12.40 10.99
CA ILE A 195 -7.68 -11.66 10.78
C ILE A 195 -7.81 -11.19 9.32
N LYS A 196 -6.75 -10.63 8.74
CA LYS A 196 -6.74 -10.20 7.34
C LYS A 196 -7.04 -11.35 6.38
N HIS A 197 -6.39 -12.50 6.56
CA HIS A 197 -6.61 -13.68 5.73
C HIS A 197 -8.02 -14.26 5.93
N LEU A 198 -8.50 -14.31 7.16
CA LEU A 198 -9.84 -14.73 7.52
C LEU A 198 -10.91 -13.86 6.85
N TYR A 199 -10.76 -12.52 6.91
CA TYR A 199 -11.69 -11.60 6.26
C TYR A 199 -11.69 -11.78 4.74
N ALA A 200 -10.52 -11.96 4.13
CA ALA A 200 -10.40 -12.22 2.69
C ALA A 200 -11.10 -13.53 2.29
N LYS A 201 -10.95 -14.60 3.08
CA LYS A 201 -11.56 -15.91 2.81
C LYS A 201 -13.08 -15.90 2.99
N LEU A 202 -13.59 -15.14 3.96
CA LEU A 202 -15.02 -14.99 4.20
C LEU A 202 -15.66 -13.89 3.34
N ALA A 203 -14.89 -13.18 2.53
CA ALA A 203 -15.32 -12.03 1.72
C ALA A 203 -16.05 -10.95 2.55
N VAL A 204 -15.51 -10.62 3.72
CA VAL A 204 -16.06 -9.65 4.68
C VAL A 204 -15.06 -8.55 5.01
N HIS A 205 -15.55 -7.41 5.50
CA HIS A 205 -14.72 -6.23 5.77
C HIS A 205 -14.77 -5.76 7.24
N SER A 206 -15.58 -6.40 8.07
CA SER A 206 -15.73 -6.04 9.47
C SER A 206 -15.82 -7.27 10.38
N ARG A 207 -15.53 -7.02 11.68
CA ARG A 207 -15.66 -8.05 12.72
C ARG A 207 -17.07 -8.64 12.80
N SER A 208 -18.07 -7.76 12.76
CA SER A 208 -19.49 -8.16 12.86
C SER A 208 -19.91 -9.02 11.67
N GLU A 209 -19.48 -8.62 10.45
CA GLU A 209 -19.70 -9.40 9.24
C GLU A 209 -19.02 -10.77 9.31
N ALA A 210 -17.77 -10.82 9.81
CA ALA A 210 -17.03 -12.07 9.93
C ALA A 210 -17.75 -13.07 10.87
N VAL A 211 -18.22 -12.60 12.01
CA VAL A 211 -18.97 -13.45 12.97
C VAL A 211 -20.31 -13.89 12.38
N PHE A 212 -21.04 -12.99 11.70
CA PHE A 212 -22.31 -13.32 11.05
C PHE A 212 -22.12 -14.36 9.95
N GLU A 213 -21.18 -14.13 9.05
CA GLU A 213 -20.92 -15.00 7.89
C GLU A 213 -20.39 -16.38 8.36
N ALA A 214 -19.50 -16.41 9.35
CA ALA A 214 -18.99 -17.65 9.92
C ALA A 214 -20.09 -18.46 10.64
N SER A 215 -21.03 -17.78 11.31
CA SER A 215 -22.21 -18.43 11.90
C SER A 215 -23.13 -19.02 10.83
N ARG A 216 -23.37 -18.27 9.73
CA ARG A 216 -24.17 -18.72 8.59
C ARG A 216 -23.56 -19.93 7.89
N MET A 217 -22.23 -19.99 7.79
CA MET A 217 -21.49 -21.09 7.18
C MET A 217 -21.28 -22.28 8.14
N GLY A 218 -21.71 -22.20 9.41
CA GLY A 218 -21.52 -23.26 10.40
C GLY A 218 -20.06 -23.45 10.85
N LEU A 219 -19.20 -22.43 10.64
CA LEU A 219 -17.78 -22.46 10.98
C LEU A 219 -17.51 -22.15 12.47
N LEU A 220 -18.47 -21.58 13.17
CA LEU A 220 -18.43 -21.42 14.63
C LEU A 220 -19.07 -22.65 15.25
N GLY A 221 -18.27 -23.43 16.00
CA GLY A 221 -18.81 -24.50 16.84
C GLY A 221 -19.92 -23.95 17.72
N SER A 222 -20.99 -24.70 17.90
CA SER A 222 -22.19 -24.27 18.65
C SER A 222 -21.77 -23.56 19.92
N LEU A 223 -21.95 -22.23 19.99
CA LEU A 223 -21.89 -21.46 21.23
C LEU A 223 -23.02 -21.99 22.13
N ARG A 224 -22.75 -23.07 22.86
CA ARG A 224 -23.63 -23.47 23.97
C ARG A 224 -23.48 -22.42 25.06
N ALA A 225 -24.62 -21.81 25.37
CA ALA A 225 -24.84 -20.91 26.47
C ALA A 225 -24.38 -21.48 27.81
#